data_97cd880e7447e3b9e39eafed6b6a0f3a
#
_entry.id   97cd880e7447e3b9e39eafed6b6a0f3a
#
_cell.length_a   1.000
_cell.length_b   1.000
_cell.length_c   1.000
_cell.angle_alpha   90.00
_cell.angle_beta   90.00
_cell.angle_gamma   90.00
#
_symmetry.space_group_name_H-M   'P 1'
#
loop_
_entity.id
_entity.type
_entity.pdbx_description
1 polymer ?
#
loop_
_entity_poly.entity_id
_entity_poly.type
_entity_poly.pdbx_seq_one_letter_code
_entity_poly.pdbx_strand_id
1 'polypeptide(L)'
;MEQSSQNWFSSVETPIKVTGRDAVSWDESRDLVVVGFGGAGVATALQSLDNGLSVIALDKFAGGGATTINGAVVYAGGGTSVQKEAEIADTADNMFNYLKQEAEDIVSDETLRDFCDTSPEMIDWLQDKGVKFGSTVWHKKTSYPGPEYFVYHSDNSLATSYKKHATPAARGHRGYVPIEEGRKATNLGYSIFNPLKQSALDKGLQLETYHEVRQLVVDDNQEIIGVMALYFDNEKLLKKYQKLKQRAERLLMILPPILPGYNFFAKRAMAVLEKAKALEAQRSQKMIEAKKGVMLSAG
;
A
#
# COMPACT_ATOMS: atom_id res chain seq x y z
N MET A 1 37.13 -9.23 18.71
CA MET A 1 35.70 -9.56 18.88
C MET A 1 34.92 -8.42 18.21
N GLU A 2 34.62 -8.57 16.93
CA GLU A 2 33.74 -7.68 16.21
C GLU A 2 32.33 -7.90 16.72
N GLN A 3 31.76 -6.89 17.37
CA GLN A 3 30.33 -6.84 17.64
C GLN A 3 29.62 -6.73 16.28
N SER A 4 29.02 -7.82 15.83
CA SER A 4 28.03 -7.77 14.77
C SER A 4 26.90 -6.87 15.27
N SER A 5 26.86 -5.63 14.78
CA SER A 5 25.68 -4.79 14.89
C SER A 5 24.57 -5.59 14.20
N GLN A 6 23.68 -6.20 14.98
CA GLN A 6 22.42 -6.71 14.46
C GLN A 6 21.64 -5.49 13.96
N ASN A 7 21.84 -5.14 12.68
CA ASN A 7 20.98 -4.21 11.99
C ASN A 7 19.59 -4.82 12.00
N TRP A 8 18.67 -4.21 12.70
CA TRP A 8 17.26 -4.63 12.69
C TRP A 8 16.55 -4.26 11.38
N PHE A 9 17.28 -3.60 10.47
CA PHE A 9 16.90 -3.45 9.08
C PHE A 9 17.32 -4.70 8.29
N SER A 10 16.51 -5.09 7.31
CA SER A 10 16.90 -6.09 6.33
C SER A 10 18.25 -5.69 5.70
N SER A 11 19.18 -6.66 5.58
CA SER A 11 20.45 -6.40 4.93
C SER A 11 20.22 -5.92 3.50
N VAL A 12 20.83 -4.80 3.14
CA VAL A 12 20.83 -4.30 1.75
C VAL A 12 21.77 -5.22 0.95
N GLU A 13 21.24 -5.84 -0.10
CA GLU A 13 22.04 -6.60 -1.04
C GLU A 13 22.57 -5.68 -2.14
N THR A 14 23.83 -5.88 -2.52
CA THR A 14 24.43 -5.10 -3.61
C THR A 14 23.74 -5.42 -4.93
N PRO A 15 23.56 -4.46 -5.85
CA PRO A 15 23.04 -4.74 -7.18
C PRO A 15 23.89 -5.74 -7.95
N ILE A 16 23.25 -6.51 -8.82
CA ILE A 16 23.91 -7.34 -9.80
C ILE A 16 24.42 -6.43 -10.92
N LYS A 17 25.72 -6.36 -11.12
CA LYS A 17 26.35 -5.55 -12.18
C LYS A 17 26.60 -6.42 -13.41
N VAL A 18 26.18 -5.90 -14.56
CA VAL A 18 26.32 -6.57 -15.88
C VAL A 18 26.75 -5.56 -16.94
N THR A 19 27.33 -6.02 -18.03
CA THR A 19 27.76 -5.15 -19.13
C THR A 19 26.59 -4.58 -19.94
N GLY A 20 25.43 -5.22 -19.89
CA GLY A 20 24.24 -4.78 -20.61
C GLY A 20 23.14 -5.86 -20.57
N ARG A 21 22.00 -5.57 -21.22
CA ARG A 21 20.82 -6.44 -21.23
C ARG A 21 21.10 -7.83 -21.81
N ASP A 22 21.95 -7.90 -22.85
CA ASP A 22 22.29 -9.14 -23.54
C ASP A 22 23.21 -10.07 -22.71
N ALA A 23 23.81 -9.56 -21.63
CA ALA A 23 24.64 -10.34 -20.71
C ALA A 23 23.80 -11.14 -19.68
N VAL A 24 22.48 -10.98 -19.69
CA VAL A 24 21.57 -11.59 -18.73
C VAL A 24 20.59 -12.53 -19.43
N SER A 25 20.42 -13.73 -18.92
CA SER A 25 19.34 -14.61 -19.34
C SER A 25 18.07 -14.19 -18.57
N TRP A 26 17.18 -13.46 -19.24
CA TRP A 26 15.93 -13.00 -18.65
C TRP A 26 14.85 -14.07 -18.72
N ASP A 27 14.19 -14.33 -17.60
CA ASP A 27 13.04 -15.25 -17.53
C ASP A 27 11.74 -14.56 -17.96
N GLU A 28 11.67 -13.24 -17.77
CA GLU A 28 10.50 -12.41 -18.07
C GLU A 28 10.96 -11.01 -18.49
N SER A 29 10.17 -10.34 -19.34
CA SER A 29 10.47 -8.99 -19.83
C SER A 29 9.20 -8.14 -19.91
N ARG A 30 9.24 -6.94 -19.33
CA ARG A 30 8.13 -5.97 -19.33
C ARG A 30 8.68 -4.55 -19.50
N ASP A 31 7.80 -3.62 -19.87
CA ASP A 31 8.17 -2.21 -19.88
C ASP A 31 8.47 -1.70 -18.47
N LEU A 32 7.59 -2.02 -17.51
CA LEU A 32 7.73 -1.61 -16.12
C LEU A 32 7.65 -2.80 -15.16
N VAL A 33 8.57 -2.82 -14.20
CA VAL A 33 8.53 -3.74 -13.05
C VAL A 33 8.16 -2.94 -11.80
N VAL A 34 7.07 -3.34 -11.14
CA VAL A 34 6.62 -2.74 -9.88
C VAL A 34 7.00 -3.68 -8.73
N VAL A 35 7.81 -3.19 -7.80
CA VAL A 35 8.27 -3.93 -6.63
C VAL A 35 7.47 -3.50 -5.40
N GLY A 36 6.65 -4.43 -4.90
CA GLY A 36 5.65 -4.17 -3.87
C GLY A 36 4.29 -3.79 -4.46
N PHE A 37 3.25 -4.55 -4.11
CA PHE A 37 1.90 -4.36 -4.63
C PHE A 37 0.92 -3.96 -3.51
N GLY A 38 1.25 -2.82 -2.86
CA GLY A 38 0.37 -2.07 -1.96
C GLY A 38 -0.35 -0.94 -2.69
N GLY A 39 -0.78 0.09 -1.95
CA GLY A 39 -1.50 1.26 -2.52
C GLY A 39 -0.72 1.98 -3.61
N ALA A 40 0.54 2.31 -3.37
CA ALA A 40 1.40 2.97 -4.36
C ALA A 40 1.69 2.06 -5.56
N GLY A 41 1.95 0.77 -5.32
CA GLY A 41 2.23 -0.19 -6.40
C GLY A 41 1.04 -0.40 -7.33
N VAL A 42 -0.18 -0.54 -6.80
CA VAL A 42 -1.37 -0.71 -7.63
C VAL A 42 -1.70 0.56 -8.42
N ALA A 43 -1.50 1.75 -7.82
CA ALA A 43 -1.71 3.02 -8.51
C ALA A 43 -0.71 3.20 -9.66
N THR A 44 0.57 2.91 -9.41
CA THR A 44 1.61 2.93 -10.45
C THR A 44 1.28 1.95 -11.60
N ALA A 45 0.89 0.72 -11.25
CA ALA A 45 0.53 -0.28 -12.25
C ALA A 45 -0.64 0.18 -13.11
N LEU A 46 -1.71 0.71 -12.51
CA LEU A 46 -2.88 1.22 -13.21
C LEU A 46 -2.53 2.37 -14.15
N GLN A 47 -1.81 3.38 -13.67
CA GLN A 47 -1.42 4.52 -14.49
C GLN A 47 -0.51 4.11 -15.65
N SER A 48 0.38 3.15 -15.42
CA SER A 48 1.27 2.64 -16.46
C SER A 48 0.53 1.83 -17.53
N LEU A 49 -0.44 1.01 -17.12
CA LEU A 49 -1.31 0.28 -18.04
C LEU A 49 -2.19 1.22 -18.86
N ASP A 50 -2.73 2.29 -18.25
CA ASP A 50 -3.50 3.33 -18.96
C ASP A 50 -2.64 4.08 -19.99
N ASN A 51 -1.33 4.16 -19.76
CA ASN A 51 -0.35 4.70 -20.71
C ASN A 51 0.14 3.66 -21.76
N GLY A 52 -0.47 2.48 -21.82
CA GLY A 52 -0.15 1.44 -22.79
C GLY A 52 1.13 0.65 -22.51
N LEU A 53 1.68 0.71 -21.30
CA LEU A 53 2.87 -0.06 -20.94
C LEU A 53 2.49 -1.49 -20.56
N SER A 54 3.37 -2.45 -20.86
CA SER A 54 3.33 -3.79 -20.27
C SER A 54 3.90 -3.77 -18.87
N VAL A 55 3.13 -4.26 -17.87
CA VAL A 55 3.49 -4.14 -16.45
C VAL A 55 3.49 -5.51 -15.78
N ILE A 56 4.53 -5.77 -14.98
CA ILE A 56 4.56 -6.85 -14.00
C ILE A 56 4.71 -6.26 -12.59
N ALA A 57 3.89 -6.72 -11.66
CA ALA A 57 4.00 -6.37 -10.26
C ALA A 57 4.42 -7.60 -9.43
N LEU A 58 5.41 -7.41 -8.59
CA LEU A 58 5.98 -8.44 -7.71
C LEU A 58 5.70 -8.08 -6.26
N ASP A 59 5.14 -9.02 -5.51
CA ASP A 59 4.94 -8.82 -4.08
C ASP A 59 5.49 -10.03 -3.29
N LYS A 60 6.19 -9.75 -2.21
CA LYS A 60 6.76 -10.76 -1.30
C LYS A 60 5.68 -11.65 -0.67
N PHE A 61 4.45 -11.13 -0.54
CA PHE A 61 3.30 -11.82 0.04
C PHE A 61 2.14 -11.86 -0.97
N ALA A 62 0.92 -11.71 -0.48
CA ALA A 62 -0.29 -11.76 -1.30
C ALA A 62 -0.66 -10.41 -1.96
N GLY A 63 0.12 -9.37 -1.71
CA GLY A 63 -0.21 -8.00 -2.10
C GLY A 63 -1.13 -7.29 -1.11
N GLY A 64 -1.38 -6.01 -1.35
CA GLY A 64 -2.26 -5.15 -0.54
C GLY A 64 -1.54 -4.33 0.52
N GLY A 65 -0.45 -4.84 1.07
CA GLY A 65 0.37 -4.13 2.06
C GLY A 65 -0.44 -3.51 3.20
N ALA A 66 0.01 -2.38 3.72
CA ALA A 66 -0.68 -1.64 4.76
C ALA A 66 -2.05 -1.11 4.31
N THR A 67 -2.27 -0.91 3.01
CA THR A 67 -3.53 -0.37 2.49
C THR A 67 -4.72 -1.26 2.82
N THR A 68 -4.57 -2.59 2.75
CA THR A 68 -5.68 -3.53 3.01
C THR A 68 -6.02 -3.68 4.49
N ILE A 69 -5.08 -3.43 5.39
CA ILE A 69 -5.25 -3.66 6.83
C ILE A 69 -5.66 -2.40 7.62
N ASN A 70 -5.70 -1.25 6.97
CA ASN A 70 -6.11 0.03 7.57
C ASN A 70 -7.62 0.26 7.44
N GLY A 71 -8.10 1.40 7.96
CA GLY A 71 -9.52 1.75 8.06
C GLY A 71 -10.18 2.22 6.76
N ALA A 72 -9.53 2.10 5.62
CA ALA A 72 -10.03 2.54 4.30
C ALA A 72 -10.34 4.05 4.20
N VAL A 73 -9.57 4.88 4.87
CA VAL A 73 -9.79 6.34 4.85
C VAL A 73 -8.75 7.00 3.95
N VAL A 74 -9.24 7.77 2.97
CA VAL A 74 -8.45 8.68 2.16
C VAL A 74 -8.67 10.09 2.67
N TYR A 75 -7.59 10.80 2.99
CA TYR A 75 -7.66 12.21 3.31
C TYR A 75 -7.65 13.01 2.01
N ALA A 76 -8.75 13.69 1.73
CA ALA A 76 -8.94 14.49 0.53
C ALA A 76 -9.89 15.67 0.84
N GLY A 77 -9.78 16.74 0.08
CA GLY A 77 -10.62 17.92 0.26
C GLY A 77 -10.62 18.79 -0.99
N GLY A 78 -10.84 20.09 -0.80
CA GLY A 78 -10.86 21.03 -1.92
C GLY A 78 -12.12 20.98 -2.79
N GLY A 79 -13.19 20.35 -2.31
CA GLY A 79 -14.46 20.24 -3.05
C GLY A 79 -14.53 18.97 -3.90
N THR A 80 -14.18 17.82 -3.32
CA THR A 80 -14.32 16.49 -3.97
C THR A 80 -15.77 16.23 -4.38
N SER A 81 -15.98 15.32 -5.35
CA SER A 81 -17.32 14.85 -5.75
C SER A 81 -18.11 14.32 -4.54
N VAL A 82 -17.44 13.59 -3.64
CA VAL A 82 -18.05 13.06 -2.40
C VAL A 82 -18.41 14.15 -1.41
N GLN A 83 -17.56 15.19 -1.26
CA GLN A 83 -17.90 16.37 -0.42
C GLN A 83 -19.12 17.13 -0.97
N LYS A 84 -19.21 17.29 -2.29
CA LYS A 84 -20.38 17.92 -2.93
C LYS A 84 -21.66 17.12 -2.70
N GLU A 85 -21.63 15.81 -2.85
CA GLU A 85 -22.75 14.92 -2.56
C GLU A 85 -23.17 14.98 -1.07
N ALA A 86 -22.19 15.15 -0.18
CA ALA A 86 -22.37 15.27 1.26
C ALA A 86 -22.73 16.70 1.74
N GLU A 87 -22.96 17.65 0.82
CA GLU A 87 -23.24 19.07 1.09
C GLU A 87 -22.16 19.76 1.95
N ILE A 88 -20.90 19.33 1.80
CA ILE A 88 -19.76 19.92 2.51
C ILE A 88 -19.09 20.95 1.60
N ALA A 89 -19.10 22.21 2.02
CA ALA A 89 -18.35 23.28 1.35
C ALA A 89 -16.88 23.20 1.75
N ASP A 90 -16.01 22.98 0.77
CA ASP A 90 -14.55 23.06 0.91
C ASP A 90 -13.93 23.57 -0.39
N THR A 91 -12.74 24.15 -0.30
CA THR A 91 -11.95 24.61 -1.44
C THR A 91 -10.49 24.23 -1.26
N ALA A 92 -9.72 24.17 -2.35
CA ALA A 92 -8.31 23.94 -2.30
C ALA A 92 -7.57 24.97 -1.41
N ASP A 93 -7.96 26.24 -1.48
CA ASP A 93 -7.42 27.30 -0.62
C ASP A 93 -7.74 27.06 0.85
N ASN A 94 -8.98 26.67 1.17
CA ASN A 94 -9.39 26.38 2.54
C ASN A 94 -8.61 25.17 3.10
N MET A 95 -8.42 24.12 2.28
CA MET A 95 -7.65 22.96 2.63
C MET A 95 -6.16 23.32 2.83
N PHE A 96 -5.57 24.12 1.94
CA PHE A 96 -4.20 24.59 2.05
C PHE A 96 -3.96 25.40 3.33
N ASN A 97 -4.83 26.39 3.62
CA ASN A 97 -4.72 27.21 4.83
C ASN A 97 -4.77 26.37 6.10
N TYR A 98 -5.56 25.30 6.12
CA TYR A 98 -5.60 24.35 7.22
C TYR A 98 -4.31 23.55 7.31
N LEU A 99 -3.90 22.89 6.21
CA LEU A 99 -2.75 21.98 6.20
C LEU A 99 -1.42 22.70 6.45
N LYS A 100 -1.32 23.99 6.06
CA LYS A 100 -0.14 24.81 6.38
C LYS A 100 0.09 24.94 7.88
N GLN A 101 -0.98 24.93 8.69
CA GLN A 101 -0.86 24.94 10.15
C GLN A 101 -0.44 23.59 10.74
N GLU A 102 -0.80 22.47 10.07
CA GLU A 102 -0.42 21.14 10.51
C GLU A 102 1.01 20.76 10.07
N ALA A 103 1.39 21.14 8.84
CA ALA A 103 2.68 20.78 8.26
C ALA A 103 3.78 21.78 8.59
N GLU A 104 3.41 23.01 8.96
CA GLU A 104 4.35 24.13 9.18
C GLU A 104 5.33 24.25 7.99
N ASP A 105 6.63 24.14 8.25
CA ASP A 105 7.69 24.23 7.22
C ASP A 105 8.32 22.85 6.87
N ILE A 106 7.70 21.74 7.32
CA ILE A 106 8.18 20.38 7.02
C ILE A 106 7.94 20.03 5.55
N VAL A 107 6.83 20.54 4.98
CA VAL A 107 6.46 20.36 3.58
C VAL A 107 6.50 21.72 2.89
N SER A 108 7.09 21.80 1.68
CA SER A 108 7.10 23.04 0.91
C SER A 108 5.68 23.48 0.53
N ASP A 109 5.46 24.78 0.43
CA ASP A 109 4.16 25.33 0.03
C ASP A 109 3.75 24.86 -1.37
N GLU A 110 4.71 24.67 -2.27
CA GLU A 110 4.47 24.14 -3.61
C GLU A 110 3.90 22.72 -3.57
N THR A 111 4.56 21.80 -2.85
CA THR A 111 4.08 20.42 -2.69
C THR A 111 2.72 20.37 -2.00
N LEU A 112 2.53 21.21 -0.97
CA LEU A 112 1.26 21.27 -0.25
C LEU A 112 0.14 21.81 -1.13
N ARG A 113 0.43 22.82 -1.96
CA ARG A 113 -0.52 23.40 -2.90
C ARG A 113 -0.92 22.38 -3.96
N ASP A 114 0.06 21.71 -4.57
CA ASP A 114 -0.18 20.65 -5.56
C ASP A 114 -1.11 19.55 -5.00
N PHE A 115 -0.86 19.10 -3.78
CA PHE A 115 -1.72 18.12 -3.10
C PHE A 115 -3.15 18.65 -2.90
N CYS A 116 -3.33 19.92 -2.51
CA CYS A 116 -4.66 20.49 -2.30
C CYS A 116 -5.42 20.66 -3.61
N ASP A 117 -4.75 21.13 -4.65
CA ASP A 117 -5.35 21.41 -5.96
C ASP A 117 -5.75 20.12 -6.69
N THR A 118 -4.95 19.05 -6.57
CA THR A 118 -5.19 17.75 -7.21
C THR A 118 -6.03 16.78 -6.37
N SER A 119 -6.33 17.14 -5.12
CA SER A 119 -7.07 16.28 -4.18
C SER A 119 -8.47 15.85 -4.70
N PRO A 120 -9.29 16.72 -5.34
CA PRO A 120 -10.55 16.30 -5.94
C PRO A 120 -10.36 15.26 -7.05
N GLU A 121 -9.38 15.45 -7.93
CA GLU A 121 -9.07 14.54 -9.04
C GLU A 121 -8.62 13.15 -8.53
N MET A 122 -7.91 13.10 -7.41
CA MET A 122 -7.52 11.83 -6.78
C MET A 122 -8.75 11.00 -6.38
N ILE A 123 -9.79 11.62 -5.81
CA ILE A 123 -11.03 10.92 -5.44
C ILE A 123 -11.76 10.44 -6.71
N ASP A 124 -11.87 11.29 -7.73
CA ASP A 124 -12.51 10.95 -8.99
C ASP A 124 -11.75 9.80 -9.69
N TRP A 125 -10.41 9.84 -9.70
CA TRP A 125 -9.58 8.77 -10.23
C TRP A 125 -9.81 7.43 -9.49
N LEU A 126 -9.89 7.45 -8.16
CA LEU A 126 -10.18 6.25 -7.37
C LEU A 126 -11.57 5.68 -7.72
N GLN A 127 -12.57 6.54 -7.89
CA GLN A 127 -13.92 6.13 -8.29
C GLN A 127 -13.94 5.54 -9.70
N ASP A 128 -13.23 6.12 -10.65
CA ASP A 128 -13.07 5.61 -12.02
C ASP A 128 -12.43 4.21 -12.06
N LYS A 129 -11.57 3.90 -11.09
CA LYS A 129 -10.97 2.56 -10.93
C LYS A 129 -11.85 1.61 -10.11
N GLY A 130 -13.08 1.99 -9.78
CA GLY A 130 -14.08 1.15 -9.14
C GLY A 130 -14.16 1.25 -7.63
N VAL A 131 -13.38 2.13 -6.99
CA VAL A 131 -13.53 2.41 -5.55
C VAL A 131 -14.86 3.13 -5.32
N LYS A 132 -15.62 2.69 -4.34
CA LYS A 132 -16.87 3.34 -3.94
C LYS A 132 -16.67 4.09 -2.62
N PHE A 133 -17.17 5.29 -2.55
CA PHE A 133 -17.26 6.08 -1.32
C PHE A 133 -18.72 6.30 -0.98
N GLY A 134 -19.02 6.45 0.31
CA GLY A 134 -20.33 6.90 0.76
C GLY A 134 -20.26 8.39 1.12
N SER A 135 -21.42 9.02 1.22
CA SER A 135 -21.57 10.48 1.48
C SER A 135 -22.18 10.81 2.83
N THR A 136 -22.55 9.81 3.66
CA THR A 136 -23.12 10.06 4.99
C THR A 136 -22.08 10.69 5.92
N VAL A 137 -22.43 11.88 6.48
CA VAL A 137 -21.51 12.71 7.26
C VAL A 137 -21.60 12.43 8.75
N TRP A 138 -20.44 12.31 9.41
CA TRP A 138 -20.28 12.45 10.85
C TRP A 138 -19.71 13.83 11.18
N HIS A 139 -20.50 14.68 11.85
CA HIS A 139 -20.16 16.09 12.06
C HIS A 139 -19.16 16.36 13.19
N LYS A 140 -18.78 15.35 13.96
CA LYS A 140 -17.80 15.48 15.04
C LYS A 140 -16.46 14.90 14.62
N LYS A 141 -15.38 15.33 15.30
CA LYS A 141 -14.07 14.70 15.11
C LYS A 141 -14.08 13.28 15.64
N THR A 142 -13.59 12.35 14.83
CA THR A 142 -13.29 10.98 15.25
C THR A 142 -12.31 10.35 14.25
N SER A 143 -11.52 9.40 14.72
CA SER A 143 -10.68 8.59 13.82
C SER A 143 -11.49 7.47 13.14
N TYR A 144 -12.53 6.97 13.82
CA TYR A 144 -13.34 5.85 13.34
C TYR A 144 -14.80 6.05 13.78
N PRO A 145 -15.63 6.68 12.95
CA PRO A 145 -17.08 6.76 13.20
C PRO A 145 -17.73 5.39 13.02
N GLY A 146 -19.00 5.27 13.40
CA GLY A 146 -19.81 4.09 13.13
C GLY A 146 -19.80 3.68 11.64
N PRO A 147 -20.12 2.42 11.31
CA PRO A 147 -20.01 1.91 9.94
C PRO A 147 -20.93 2.59 8.93
N GLU A 148 -21.93 3.31 9.39
CA GLU A 148 -22.88 4.08 8.58
C GLU A 148 -22.37 5.44 8.12
N TYR A 149 -21.23 5.92 8.65
CA TYR A 149 -20.67 7.23 8.31
C TYR A 149 -19.41 7.08 7.45
N PHE A 150 -19.33 7.86 6.39
CA PHE A 150 -18.31 7.75 5.38
C PHE A 150 -17.48 9.02 5.18
N VAL A 151 -18.01 10.19 5.52
CA VAL A 151 -17.31 11.48 5.46
C VAL A 151 -17.25 12.09 6.84
N TYR A 152 -16.07 12.47 7.30
CA TYR A 152 -15.91 12.97 8.66
C TYR A 152 -14.62 13.78 8.87
N HIS A 153 -14.60 14.55 9.98
CA HIS A 153 -13.43 15.28 10.43
C HIS A 153 -12.41 14.31 11.05
N SER A 154 -11.47 13.85 10.24
CA SER A 154 -10.36 13.00 10.67
C SER A 154 -9.13 13.80 11.15
N ASP A 155 -9.15 15.11 10.97
CA ASP A 155 -8.10 16.07 11.25
C ASP A 155 -8.43 17.01 12.44
N ASN A 156 -7.65 18.06 12.67
CA ASN A 156 -7.86 19.04 13.74
C ASN A 156 -8.69 20.26 13.31
N SER A 157 -9.33 20.22 12.14
CA SER A 157 -10.07 21.37 11.57
C SER A 157 -11.16 21.91 12.49
N LEU A 158 -11.71 21.09 13.39
CA LEU A 158 -12.69 21.54 14.40
C LEU A 158 -12.07 22.26 15.61
N ALA A 159 -10.76 22.21 15.81
CA ALA A 159 -10.12 22.88 16.94
C ALA A 159 -10.15 24.40 16.79
N THR A 160 -10.35 25.12 17.90
CA THR A 160 -10.52 26.57 17.89
C THR A 160 -9.33 27.32 17.30
N SER A 161 -8.10 26.83 17.51
CA SER A 161 -6.87 27.40 16.94
C SER A 161 -6.88 27.33 15.41
N TYR A 162 -7.29 26.22 14.84
CA TYR A 162 -7.32 25.99 13.38
C TYR A 162 -8.45 26.74 12.69
N LYS A 163 -9.60 26.91 13.36
CA LYS A 163 -10.74 27.70 12.84
C LYS A 163 -10.41 29.15 12.53
N LYS A 164 -9.32 29.69 13.10
CA LYS A 164 -8.82 31.03 12.81
C LYS A 164 -8.19 31.16 11.41
N HIS A 165 -7.73 30.04 10.85
CA HIS A 165 -6.99 29.99 9.59
C HIS A 165 -7.82 29.39 8.44
N ALA A 166 -8.75 28.49 8.76
CA ALA A 166 -9.57 27.82 7.76
C ALA A 166 -10.96 27.47 8.33
N THR A 167 -11.95 27.46 7.46
CA THR A 167 -13.30 26.96 7.79
C THR A 167 -13.23 25.42 7.94
N PRO A 168 -13.77 24.84 9.04
CA PRO A 168 -13.79 23.40 9.20
C PRO A 168 -14.52 22.69 8.07
N ALA A 169 -13.91 21.67 7.50
CA ALA A 169 -14.50 20.80 6.50
C ALA A 169 -14.15 19.34 6.80
N ALA A 170 -15.11 18.44 6.58
CA ALA A 170 -14.84 17.01 6.72
C ALA A 170 -14.05 16.50 5.49
N ARG A 171 -12.84 15.97 5.70
CA ARG A 171 -11.89 15.55 4.66
C ARG A 171 -11.51 14.08 4.73
N GLY A 172 -11.96 13.35 5.73
CA GLY A 172 -11.80 11.89 5.76
C GLY A 172 -12.85 11.22 4.88
N HIS A 173 -12.42 10.57 3.80
CA HIS A 173 -13.28 9.83 2.87
C HIS A 173 -13.08 8.35 3.10
N ARG A 174 -14.09 7.64 3.60
CA ARG A 174 -14.01 6.21 3.86
C ARG A 174 -14.58 5.41 2.68
N GLY A 175 -13.81 4.40 2.24
CA GLY A 175 -14.28 3.43 1.26
C GLY A 175 -15.56 2.75 1.72
N TYR A 176 -16.52 2.61 0.81
CA TYR A 176 -17.83 2.04 1.12
C TYR A 176 -17.73 0.54 1.38
N VAL A 177 -18.35 0.12 2.46
CA VAL A 177 -18.67 -1.29 2.77
C VAL A 177 -20.10 -1.36 3.29
N PRO A 178 -20.84 -2.46 3.02
CA PRO A 178 -22.14 -2.67 3.63
C PRO A 178 -22.06 -2.58 5.16
N ILE A 179 -23.07 -1.96 5.80
CA ILE A 179 -23.05 -1.67 7.25
C ILE A 179 -22.84 -2.95 8.09
N GLU A 180 -23.50 -4.04 7.73
CA GLU A 180 -23.38 -5.32 8.45
C GLU A 180 -21.97 -5.93 8.34
N GLU A 181 -21.28 -5.70 7.23
CA GLU A 181 -19.89 -6.10 7.03
C GLU A 181 -18.96 -5.18 7.82
N GLY A 182 -19.19 -3.87 7.76
CA GLY A 182 -18.42 -2.85 8.50
C GLY A 182 -18.49 -3.02 10.02
N ARG A 183 -19.60 -3.55 10.57
CA ARG A 183 -19.73 -3.88 12.01
C ARG A 183 -18.85 -5.05 12.44
N LYS A 184 -18.51 -5.94 11.53
CA LYS A 184 -17.75 -7.19 11.82
C LYS A 184 -16.28 -7.05 11.47
N ALA A 185 -15.94 -6.18 10.53
CA ALA A 185 -14.58 -6.03 10.03
C ALA A 185 -13.78 -5.05 10.89
N THR A 186 -12.58 -5.45 11.26
CA THR A 186 -11.59 -4.58 11.91
C THR A 186 -10.72 -3.83 10.89
N ASN A 187 -10.60 -4.37 9.69
CA ASN A 187 -9.77 -3.86 8.61
C ASN A 187 -10.65 -3.64 7.37
N LEU A 188 -10.80 -2.43 6.91
CA LEU A 188 -11.68 -2.05 5.81
C LEU A 188 -10.95 -1.67 4.52
N GLY A 189 -9.61 -1.60 4.58
CA GLY A 189 -8.76 -1.14 3.47
C GLY A 189 -8.92 -1.93 2.18
N TYR A 190 -9.40 -3.18 2.26
CA TYR A 190 -9.74 -3.98 1.09
C TYR A 190 -10.81 -3.33 0.21
N SER A 191 -11.68 -2.46 0.77
CA SER A 191 -12.72 -1.74 0.00
C SER A 191 -12.14 -0.72 -0.97
N ILE A 192 -10.91 -0.25 -0.73
CA ILE A 192 -10.14 0.58 -1.65
C ILE A 192 -9.23 -0.28 -2.51
N PHE A 193 -8.47 -1.19 -1.91
CA PHE A 193 -7.45 -1.94 -2.63
C PHE A 193 -8.01 -2.96 -3.63
N ASN A 194 -9.06 -3.71 -3.28
CA ASN A 194 -9.57 -4.78 -4.15
C ASN A 194 -10.14 -4.25 -5.48
N PRO A 195 -10.92 -3.16 -5.52
CA PRO A 195 -11.33 -2.57 -6.80
C PRO A 195 -10.16 -2.14 -7.68
N LEU A 196 -9.14 -1.49 -7.09
CA LEU A 196 -7.93 -1.08 -7.82
C LEU A 196 -7.18 -2.29 -8.37
N LYS A 197 -6.97 -3.33 -7.54
CA LYS A 197 -6.36 -4.58 -7.98
C LYS A 197 -7.13 -5.21 -9.13
N GLN A 198 -8.46 -5.30 -9.03
CA GLN A 198 -9.29 -5.90 -10.07
C GLN A 198 -9.19 -5.09 -11.37
N SER A 199 -9.29 -3.76 -11.28
CA SER A 199 -9.12 -2.88 -12.42
C SER A 199 -7.76 -3.06 -13.12
N ALA A 200 -6.68 -3.25 -12.33
CA ALA A 200 -5.35 -3.51 -12.89
C ALA A 200 -5.26 -4.87 -13.59
N LEU A 201 -5.84 -5.91 -13.00
CA LEU A 201 -5.89 -7.25 -13.60
C LEU A 201 -6.71 -7.25 -14.90
N ASP A 202 -7.86 -6.58 -14.93
CA ASP A 202 -8.72 -6.46 -16.11
C ASP A 202 -8.02 -5.71 -17.26
N LYS A 203 -7.06 -4.83 -16.93
CA LYS A 203 -6.20 -4.12 -17.89
C LYS A 203 -4.95 -4.90 -18.32
N GLY A 204 -4.78 -6.14 -17.82
CA GLY A 204 -3.68 -7.03 -18.23
C GLY A 204 -2.44 -6.94 -17.35
N LEU A 205 -2.57 -6.47 -16.09
CA LEU A 205 -1.47 -6.57 -15.14
C LEU A 205 -1.05 -8.04 -14.95
N GLN A 206 0.24 -8.32 -15.11
CA GLN A 206 0.82 -9.55 -14.59
C GLN A 206 1.18 -9.36 -13.11
N LEU A 207 0.47 -10.07 -12.22
CA LEU A 207 0.71 -10.01 -10.78
C LEU A 207 1.33 -11.31 -10.28
N GLU A 208 2.56 -11.22 -9.78
CA GLU A 208 3.33 -12.32 -9.21
C GLU A 208 3.43 -12.16 -7.69
N THR A 209 2.59 -12.86 -6.98
CA THR A 209 2.62 -12.90 -5.51
C THR A 209 3.62 -13.93 -5.00
N TYR A 210 4.14 -13.73 -3.77
CA TYR A 210 5.21 -14.55 -3.18
C TYR A 210 6.50 -14.53 -3.98
N HIS A 211 6.75 -13.42 -4.68
CA HIS A 211 7.99 -13.09 -5.36
C HIS A 211 8.70 -11.97 -4.59
N GLU A 212 9.79 -12.29 -3.93
CA GLU A 212 10.59 -11.34 -3.16
C GLU A 212 11.73 -10.79 -4.01
N VAL A 213 11.64 -9.54 -4.44
CA VAL A 213 12.75 -8.86 -5.11
C VAL A 213 13.88 -8.66 -4.09
N ARG A 214 15.09 -9.09 -4.47
CA ARG A 214 16.28 -9.04 -3.61
C ARG A 214 17.31 -8.07 -4.13
N GLN A 215 17.51 -8.02 -5.43
CA GLN A 215 18.57 -7.23 -6.04
C GLN A 215 18.04 -6.50 -7.28
N LEU A 216 18.54 -5.31 -7.49
CA LEU A 216 18.43 -4.60 -8.76
C LEU A 216 19.51 -5.14 -9.71
N VAL A 217 19.25 -5.11 -11.01
CA VAL A 217 20.23 -5.39 -12.05
C VAL A 217 20.61 -4.07 -12.71
N VAL A 218 21.90 -3.76 -12.72
CA VAL A 218 22.42 -2.47 -13.17
C VAL A 218 23.49 -2.73 -14.24
N ASP A 219 23.43 -1.98 -15.33
CA ASP A 219 24.41 -2.06 -16.43
C ASP A 219 25.64 -1.16 -16.22
N ASP A 220 26.57 -1.17 -17.17
CA ASP A 220 27.80 -0.37 -17.11
C ASP A 220 27.52 1.15 -17.18
N ASN A 221 26.35 1.57 -17.70
CA ASN A 221 25.91 2.96 -17.72
C ASN A 221 25.26 3.41 -16.40
N GLN A 222 25.20 2.53 -15.40
CA GLN A 222 24.51 2.73 -14.12
C GLN A 222 22.98 2.81 -14.28
N GLU A 223 22.42 2.28 -15.36
CA GLU A 223 20.98 2.18 -15.56
C GLU A 223 20.42 0.92 -14.90
N ILE A 224 19.27 1.04 -14.22
CA ILE A 224 18.55 -0.10 -13.67
C ILE A 224 17.77 -0.75 -14.81
N ILE A 225 18.21 -1.94 -15.22
CA ILE A 225 17.67 -2.67 -16.37
C ILE A 225 16.78 -3.87 -15.98
N GLY A 226 16.65 -4.16 -14.70
CA GLY A 226 15.81 -5.25 -14.22
C GLY A 226 15.97 -5.54 -12.74
N VAL A 227 15.39 -6.65 -12.32
CA VAL A 227 15.45 -7.14 -10.94
C VAL A 227 15.69 -8.64 -10.88
N MET A 228 16.25 -9.10 -9.76
CA MET A 228 16.29 -10.50 -9.37
C MET A 228 15.31 -10.73 -8.23
N ALA A 229 14.40 -11.67 -8.41
CA ALA A 229 13.42 -12.07 -7.41
C ALA A 229 13.60 -13.54 -6.99
N LEU A 230 13.29 -13.84 -5.72
CA LEU A 230 13.19 -15.19 -5.19
C LEU A 230 11.72 -15.62 -5.11
N TYR A 231 11.40 -16.81 -5.59
CA TYR A 231 10.05 -17.35 -5.61
C TYR A 231 10.03 -18.86 -5.37
N PHE A 232 8.85 -19.39 -5.03
CA PHE A 232 8.66 -20.83 -4.92
C PHE A 232 8.22 -21.40 -6.28
N ASP A 233 9.09 -22.11 -6.96
CA ASP A 233 8.79 -22.80 -8.22
C ASP A 233 7.92 -24.06 -8.01
N ASN A 234 7.91 -24.59 -6.79
CA ASN A 234 7.12 -25.76 -6.40
C ASN A 234 5.83 -25.33 -5.68
N GLU A 235 4.68 -25.51 -6.34
CA GLU A 235 3.37 -25.13 -5.80
C GLU A 235 3.04 -25.81 -4.45
N LYS A 236 3.48 -27.06 -4.23
CA LYS A 236 3.25 -27.76 -2.95
C LYS A 236 4.05 -27.10 -1.82
N LEU A 237 5.26 -26.63 -2.14
CA LEU A 237 6.12 -25.93 -1.20
C LEU A 237 5.52 -24.57 -0.85
N LEU A 238 5.04 -23.81 -1.83
CA LEU A 238 4.33 -22.55 -1.65
C LEU A 238 3.09 -22.74 -0.77
N LYS A 239 2.25 -23.70 -1.08
CA LYS A 239 1.05 -24.01 -0.26
C LYS A 239 1.41 -24.37 1.19
N LYS A 240 2.52 -25.09 1.40
CA LYS A 240 3.01 -25.42 2.74
C LYS A 240 3.49 -24.16 3.47
N TYR A 241 4.22 -23.28 2.79
CA TYR A 241 4.67 -22.00 3.33
C TYR A 241 3.49 -21.14 3.75
N GLN A 242 2.51 -20.95 2.87
CA GLN A 242 1.29 -20.18 3.13
C GLN A 242 0.51 -20.71 4.36
N LYS A 243 0.33 -22.05 4.44
CA LYS A 243 -0.34 -22.68 5.59
C LYS A 243 0.40 -22.43 6.92
N LEU A 244 1.74 -22.46 6.90
CA LEU A 244 2.53 -22.17 8.10
C LEU A 244 2.38 -20.70 8.51
N LYS A 245 2.43 -19.76 7.56
CA LYS A 245 2.21 -18.33 7.83
C LYS A 245 0.83 -18.09 8.42
N GLN A 246 -0.24 -18.57 7.79
CA GLN A 246 -1.61 -18.45 8.30
C GLN A 246 -1.79 -19.08 9.70
N ARG A 247 -1.12 -20.21 9.96
CA ARG A 247 -1.16 -20.83 11.29
C ARG A 247 -0.49 -19.95 12.35
N ALA A 248 0.64 -19.33 12.02
CA ALA A 248 1.31 -18.43 12.94
C ALA A 248 0.46 -17.19 13.23
N GLU A 249 -0.14 -16.57 12.22
CA GLU A 249 -1.05 -15.44 12.35
C GLU A 249 -2.25 -15.79 13.25
N ARG A 250 -2.91 -16.95 13.02
CA ARG A 250 -4.00 -17.42 13.87
C ARG A 250 -3.57 -17.59 15.33
N LEU A 251 -2.38 -18.10 15.58
CA LEU A 251 -1.87 -18.26 16.94
C LEU A 251 -1.67 -16.91 17.64
N LEU A 252 -1.20 -15.88 16.91
CA LEU A 252 -1.03 -14.53 17.43
C LEU A 252 -2.36 -13.81 17.71
N MET A 253 -3.43 -14.21 17.02
CA MET A 253 -4.77 -13.64 17.17
C MET A 253 -5.63 -14.30 18.26
N ILE A 254 -5.17 -15.39 18.89
CA ILE A 254 -5.95 -16.11 19.91
C ILE A 254 -6.20 -15.24 21.14
N LEU A 255 -5.19 -14.49 21.57
CA LEU A 255 -5.26 -13.60 22.71
C LEU A 255 -4.62 -12.24 22.39
N PRO A 256 -5.20 -11.12 22.86
CA PRO A 256 -4.51 -9.82 22.82
C PRO A 256 -3.19 -9.86 23.60
N PRO A 257 -2.16 -9.07 23.18
CA PRO A 257 -0.84 -9.03 23.82
C PRO A 257 -0.85 -8.72 25.32
N ILE A 258 -1.88 -7.99 25.77
CA ILE A 258 -2.05 -7.57 27.17
C ILE A 258 -2.54 -8.70 28.09
N LEU A 259 -3.11 -9.79 27.55
CA LEU A 259 -3.70 -10.84 28.37
C LEU A 259 -2.69 -11.90 28.80
N PRO A 260 -2.83 -12.43 30.04
CA PRO A 260 -2.04 -13.57 30.50
C PRO A 260 -2.19 -14.76 29.51
N GLY A 261 -1.08 -15.42 29.21
CA GLY A 261 -1.07 -16.54 28.25
C GLY A 261 -0.72 -16.16 26.81
N TYR A 262 -0.74 -14.87 26.41
CA TYR A 262 -0.31 -14.44 25.09
C TYR A 262 1.08 -14.98 24.70
N ASN A 263 2.05 -14.89 25.62
CA ASN A 263 3.43 -15.34 25.38
C ASN A 263 3.51 -16.83 25.02
N PHE A 264 2.61 -17.68 25.50
CA PHE A 264 2.57 -19.09 25.13
C PHE A 264 2.20 -19.27 23.65
N PHE A 265 1.18 -18.55 23.16
CA PHE A 265 0.79 -18.58 21.76
C PHE A 265 1.80 -17.90 20.87
N ALA A 266 2.38 -16.78 21.32
CA ALA A 266 3.45 -16.07 20.59
C ALA A 266 4.70 -16.94 20.38
N LYS A 267 5.18 -17.64 21.42
CA LYS A 267 6.28 -18.61 21.27
C LYS A 267 5.97 -19.72 20.27
N ARG A 268 4.74 -20.25 20.28
CA ARG A 268 4.32 -21.25 19.30
C ARG A 268 4.22 -20.69 17.88
N ALA A 269 3.74 -19.46 17.72
CA ALA A 269 3.70 -18.77 16.46
C ALA A 269 5.14 -18.58 15.90
N MET A 270 6.07 -18.13 16.73
CA MET A 270 7.48 -17.99 16.35
C MET A 270 8.08 -19.32 15.88
N ALA A 271 7.85 -20.42 16.60
CA ALA A 271 8.32 -21.75 16.19
C ALA A 271 7.72 -22.20 14.84
N VAL A 272 6.50 -21.79 14.52
CA VAL A 272 5.87 -22.05 13.22
C VAL A 272 6.48 -21.14 12.13
N LEU A 273 6.77 -19.88 12.45
CA LEU A 273 7.45 -18.94 11.53
C LEU A 273 8.87 -19.41 11.17
N GLU A 274 9.63 -19.93 12.13
CA GLU A 274 10.96 -20.50 11.86
C GLU A 274 10.87 -21.69 10.86
N LYS A 275 9.83 -22.53 10.96
CA LYS A 275 9.58 -23.59 9.97
C LYS A 275 9.22 -23.01 8.59
N ALA A 276 8.49 -21.93 8.54
CA ALA A 276 8.19 -21.26 7.27
C ALA A 276 9.46 -20.65 6.67
N LYS A 277 10.27 -19.96 7.49
CA LYS A 277 11.55 -19.37 7.08
C LYS A 277 12.53 -20.42 6.52
N ALA A 278 12.59 -21.61 7.12
CA ALA A 278 13.42 -22.69 6.61
C ALA A 278 13.03 -23.16 5.18
N LEU A 279 11.78 -22.96 4.75
CA LEU A 279 11.36 -23.23 3.38
C LEU A 279 11.86 -22.17 2.39
N GLU A 280 12.13 -20.96 2.84
CA GLU A 280 12.60 -19.86 1.98
C GLU A 280 13.97 -20.15 1.35
N ALA A 281 14.79 -21.01 1.97
CA ALA A 281 16.06 -21.47 1.41
C ALA A 281 15.89 -22.36 0.16
N GLN A 282 14.68 -22.83 -0.13
CA GLN A 282 14.35 -23.69 -1.27
C GLN A 282 13.69 -22.89 -2.42
N ARG A 283 13.76 -21.56 -2.38
CA ARG A 283 13.26 -20.68 -3.44
C ARG A 283 14.24 -20.63 -4.60
N SER A 284 13.71 -20.54 -5.80
CA SER A 284 14.45 -20.34 -7.04
C SER A 284 14.60 -18.84 -7.34
N GLN A 285 15.58 -18.50 -8.18
CA GLN A 285 15.79 -17.16 -8.69
C GLN A 285 15.01 -16.95 -9.99
N LYS A 286 14.52 -15.73 -10.21
CA LYS A 286 13.89 -15.29 -11.46
C LYS A 286 14.47 -13.93 -11.84
N MET A 287 14.99 -13.83 -13.05
CA MET A 287 15.52 -12.58 -13.62
C MET A 287 14.45 -11.90 -14.46
N ILE A 288 14.09 -10.66 -14.14
CA ILE A 288 13.02 -9.94 -14.79
C ILE A 288 13.56 -8.64 -15.37
N GLU A 289 13.47 -8.51 -16.69
CA GLU A 289 13.87 -7.32 -17.41
C GLU A 289 12.83 -6.20 -17.26
N ALA A 290 13.32 -4.99 -16.98
CA ALA A 290 12.56 -3.76 -17.02
C ALA A 290 13.06 -2.88 -18.18
N LYS A 291 12.29 -2.83 -19.29
CA LYS A 291 12.70 -2.09 -20.49
C LYS A 291 12.74 -0.60 -20.28
N LYS A 292 11.85 -0.06 -19.47
CA LYS A 292 11.68 1.38 -19.21
C LYS A 292 11.96 1.78 -17.77
N GLY A 293 11.82 0.86 -16.81
CA GLY A 293 12.16 1.19 -15.44
C GLY A 293 11.62 0.23 -14.39
N VAL A 294 12.07 0.47 -13.16
CA VAL A 294 11.64 -0.26 -11.96
C VAL A 294 11.05 0.75 -10.98
N MET A 295 9.82 0.51 -10.53
CA MET A 295 9.20 1.29 -9.46
C MET A 295 9.32 0.55 -8.13
N LEU A 296 9.96 1.17 -7.13
CA LEU A 296 10.07 0.65 -5.78
C LEU A 296 8.92 1.19 -4.92
N SER A 297 8.03 0.31 -4.49
CA SER A 297 6.86 0.62 -3.64
C SER A 297 6.66 -0.41 -2.53
N ALA A 298 7.76 -0.91 -1.99
CA ALA A 298 7.76 -2.03 -1.02
C ALA A 298 7.34 -1.64 0.42
N GLY A 299 7.09 -0.36 0.71
CA GLY A 299 6.62 0.14 2.00
C GLY A 299 7.73 0.47 2.98
#